data_efd3b065e0904c43110a836f65a7b6f9
#
_entry.id   efd3b065e0904c43110a836f65a7b6f9
#
_cell.length_a   1.000
_cell.length_b   1.000
_cell.length_c   1.000
_cell.angle_alpha   90.00
_cell.angle_beta   90.00
_cell.angle_gamma   90.00
#
_symmetry.space_group_name_H-M   'P 1'
#
loop_
_entity.id
_entity.type
_entity.pdbx_description
1 polymer ?
#
loop_
_entity_poly.entity_id
_entity_poly.type
_entity_poly.pdbx_seq_one_letter_code
_entity_poly.pdbx_strand_id
1 'polypeptide(L)'
;MTIFYPDVSSYQAGISFTGCVIAMVKATENNDYTNPDYAAAKARAAKAGAYFCAYHFLHGGNGAGQASYAHGVVGSEVPLMIDFEPTYNSNGTIASAPQISDAVDFVNKYRSLGGKVYLLYLPHWYWAGNLGQASLASLIDLGMLLVSSDYTAYSNTGPGWAPYGGMTPVIWQYTSTATLNGVSNVDFNAYKNTLADFKAQATGGAMPGSEPTLVEGDTGPAVQTLQTRLNVWGAHLTVDGNFGPETLAAVKAFQTQHRLTVDGIVGPQTWAALNQKPGELPYPAPTGLTAGPVSLAVKWNPVIVNGKAVASYTVEAVGLNGEVFVRETPTTNSVVLSGLVQGWTYNILVWANGGPVAPPHASIKVTV
;
A
#
# COMPACT_ATOMS: atom_id res chain seq x y z
N MET A 1 13.60 10.13 9.83
CA MET A 1 13.70 9.41 11.15
C MET A 1 12.48 8.50 11.22
N THR A 2 12.64 7.21 11.54
CA THR A 2 11.49 6.29 11.66
C THR A 2 10.81 6.51 13.00
N ILE A 3 9.48 6.60 12.98
CA ILE A 3 8.63 6.61 14.18
C ILE A 3 8.20 5.18 14.46
N PHE A 4 8.44 4.72 15.69
CA PHE A 4 7.92 3.47 16.20
C PHE A 4 6.79 3.76 17.17
N TYR A 5 5.67 3.03 17.05
CA TYR A 5 4.51 3.27 17.88
C TYR A 5 3.69 2.01 18.11
N PRO A 6 3.01 1.89 19.28
CA PRO A 6 2.19 0.74 19.62
C PRO A 6 0.83 0.81 18.93
N ASP A 7 0.26 -0.35 18.64
CA ASP A 7 -1.18 -0.51 18.60
C ASP A 7 -1.64 -1.53 19.66
N VAL A 8 -2.76 -1.24 20.29
CA VAL A 8 -3.21 -1.95 21.48
C VAL A 8 -4.72 -2.17 21.47
N SER A 9 -5.15 -3.20 22.18
CA SER A 9 -6.56 -3.55 22.38
C SER A 9 -6.93 -3.58 23.87
N SER A 10 -8.04 -4.21 24.20
CA SER A 10 -8.43 -4.47 25.59
C SER A 10 -7.46 -5.42 26.33
N TYR A 11 -6.65 -6.20 25.60
CA TYR A 11 -5.64 -7.08 26.20
C TYR A 11 -4.51 -6.32 26.89
N GLN A 12 -4.25 -5.09 26.46
CA GLN A 12 -3.26 -4.19 27.05
C GLN A 12 -3.93 -3.06 27.85
N ALA A 13 -5.13 -3.29 28.41
CA ALA A 13 -5.86 -2.30 29.21
C ALA A 13 -4.98 -1.70 30.32
N GLY A 14 -5.06 -0.39 30.49
CA GLY A 14 -4.27 0.33 31.49
C GLY A 14 -2.84 0.70 31.03
N ILE A 15 -2.39 0.29 29.85
CA ILE A 15 -1.04 0.60 29.34
C ILE A 15 -0.76 2.11 29.36
N SER A 16 0.47 2.48 29.71
CA SER A 16 0.96 3.87 29.64
C SER A 16 1.52 4.14 28.24
N PHE A 17 1.20 5.31 27.68
CA PHE A 17 1.78 5.80 26.42
C PHE A 17 2.95 6.79 26.62
N THR A 18 3.52 6.84 27.84
CA THR A 18 4.69 7.69 28.11
C THR A 18 5.84 7.34 27.15
N GLY A 19 6.37 8.36 26.46
CA GLY A 19 7.41 8.21 25.45
C GLY A 19 6.92 7.85 24.05
N CYS A 20 5.62 7.57 23.87
CA CYS A 20 5.05 7.31 22.54
C CYS A 20 4.73 8.63 21.83
N VAL A 21 5.02 8.67 20.52
CA VAL A 21 4.67 9.78 19.63
C VAL A 21 3.26 9.60 19.08
N ILE A 22 2.87 8.34 18.84
CA ILE A 22 1.56 7.92 18.33
C ILE A 22 1.05 6.79 19.24
N ALA A 23 -0.26 6.78 19.48
CA ALA A 23 -0.98 5.71 20.16
C ALA A 23 -2.15 5.26 19.28
N MET A 24 -2.10 4.03 18.77
CA MET A 24 -3.18 3.39 18.03
C MET A 24 -3.94 2.46 18.97
N VAL A 25 -5.27 2.59 19.06
CA VAL A 25 -6.06 1.86 20.04
C VAL A 25 -7.32 1.27 19.40
N LYS A 26 -7.58 -0.03 19.63
CA LYS A 26 -8.85 -0.65 19.23
C LYS A 26 -10.01 0.12 19.83
N ALA A 27 -10.89 0.62 19.00
CA ALA A 27 -12.13 1.27 19.43
C ALA A 27 -13.29 0.28 19.42
N THR A 28 -13.47 -0.39 18.30
CA THR A 28 -14.64 -1.23 18.04
C THR A 28 -14.26 -2.47 17.24
N GLU A 29 -15.14 -3.45 17.25
CA GLU A 29 -15.10 -4.65 16.42
C GLU A 29 -16.53 -5.02 16.03
N ASN A 30 -16.74 -5.46 14.78
CA ASN A 30 -18.06 -5.74 14.24
C ASN A 30 -19.01 -4.56 14.51
N ASN A 31 -20.29 -4.80 14.71
CA ASN A 31 -21.30 -3.78 15.03
C ASN A 31 -21.84 -3.87 16.48
N ASP A 32 -21.13 -4.57 17.36
CA ASP A 32 -21.62 -4.91 18.70
C ASP A 32 -20.55 -4.83 19.80
N TYR A 33 -19.25 -4.72 19.45
CA TYR A 33 -18.19 -4.63 20.46
C TYR A 33 -17.55 -3.24 20.50
N THR A 34 -17.52 -2.64 21.68
CA THR A 34 -16.70 -1.46 22.01
C THR A 34 -15.62 -1.84 23.02
N ASN A 35 -14.36 -1.48 22.75
CA ASN A 35 -13.28 -1.70 23.68
C ASN A 35 -13.55 -0.94 25.00
N PRO A 36 -13.67 -1.63 26.13
CA PRO A 36 -13.99 -1.00 27.42
C PRO A 36 -12.91 -0.05 27.92
N ASP A 37 -11.66 -0.21 27.44
CA ASP A 37 -10.53 0.68 27.79
C ASP A 37 -10.38 1.87 26.84
N TYR A 38 -11.14 1.95 25.75
CA TYR A 38 -10.95 2.96 24.68
C TYR A 38 -10.91 4.40 25.19
N ALA A 39 -11.91 4.81 25.97
CA ALA A 39 -11.99 6.17 26.51
C ALA A 39 -10.84 6.48 27.49
N ALA A 40 -10.50 5.52 28.34
CA ALA A 40 -9.40 5.65 29.29
C ALA A 40 -8.03 5.67 28.57
N ALA A 41 -7.85 4.84 27.53
CA ALA A 41 -6.65 4.84 26.71
C ALA A 41 -6.46 6.17 25.98
N LYS A 42 -7.53 6.74 25.41
CA LYS A 42 -7.52 8.09 24.80
C LYS A 42 -7.05 9.16 25.80
N ALA A 43 -7.56 9.12 27.02
CA ALA A 43 -7.13 10.04 28.07
C ALA A 43 -5.65 9.85 28.46
N ARG A 44 -5.18 8.59 28.55
CA ARG A 44 -3.75 8.28 28.83
C ARG A 44 -2.85 8.75 27.69
N ALA A 45 -3.24 8.57 26.44
CA ALA A 45 -2.51 9.07 25.27
C ALA A 45 -2.40 10.60 25.28
N ALA A 46 -3.49 11.29 25.56
CA ALA A 46 -3.52 12.75 25.68
C ALA A 46 -2.59 13.24 26.81
N LYS A 47 -2.61 12.60 27.98
CA LYS A 47 -1.71 12.90 29.10
C LYS A 47 -0.24 12.70 28.73
N ALA A 48 0.06 11.71 27.89
CA ALA A 48 1.41 11.44 27.40
C ALA A 48 1.85 12.36 26.26
N GLY A 49 0.94 13.20 25.69
CA GLY A 49 1.21 14.01 24.52
C GLY A 49 1.30 13.22 23.20
N ALA A 50 0.86 11.97 23.20
CA ALA A 50 0.83 11.11 22.01
C ALA A 50 -0.34 11.49 21.07
N TYR A 51 -0.08 11.45 19.76
CA TYR A 51 -1.14 11.57 18.76
C TYR A 51 -2.01 10.33 18.78
N PHE A 52 -3.29 10.50 19.04
CA PHE A 52 -4.22 9.40 19.23
C PHE A 52 -4.93 9.04 17.92
N CYS A 53 -4.90 7.75 17.59
CA CYS A 53 -5.65 7.13 16.51
C CYS A 53 -6.44 5.93 17.05
N ALA A 54 -7.51 5.61 16.37
CA ALA A 54 -8.31 4.43 16.67
C ALA A 54 -8.18 3.36 15.58
N TYR A 55 -8.55 2.12 15.88
CA TYR A 55 -8.83 1.14 14.84
C TYR A 55 -10.14 0.38 15.08
N HIS A 56 -10.72 -0.08 13.99
CA HIS A 56 -11.91 -0.92 13.95
C HIS A 56 -11.54 -2.27 13.36
N PHE A 57 -11.82 -3.34 14.08
CA PHE A 57 -11.64 -4.70 13.59
C PHE A 57 -12.86 -5.09 12.74
N LEU A 58 -12.62 -5.22 11.43
CA LEU A 58 -13.67 -5.44 10.44
C LEU A 58 -14.04 -6.92 10.34
N HIS A 59 -15.31 -7.22 10.46
CA HIS A 59 -15.88 -8.54 10.18
C HIS A 59 -16.46 -8.62 8.77
N GLY A 60 -16.57 -9.83 8.23
CA GLY A 60 -17.25 -10.09 6.97
C GLY A 60 -18.73 -9.76 7.02
N GLY A 61 -19.23 -9.11 5.98
CA GLY A 61 -20.61 -8.64 5.84
C GLY A 61 -20.91 -7.33 6.57
N ASN A 62 -21.88 -6.59 6.02
CA ASN A 62 -22.41 -5.36 6.60
C ASN A 62 -21.36 -4.27 6.94
N GLY A 63 -20.36 -4.03 6.06
CA GLY A 63 -19.34 -3.01 6.27
C GLY A 63 -19.91 -1.62 6.60
N ALA A 64 -21.01 -1.22 5.95
CA ALA A 64 -21.68 0.04 6.22
C ALA A 64 -22.31 0.13 7.61
N GLY A 65 -22.88 -0.97 8.12
CA GLY A 65 -23.41 -1.05 9.50
C GLY A 65 -22.30 -0.94 10.54
N GLN A 66 -21.20 -1.65 10.33
CA GLN A 66 -20.01 -1.58 11.18
C GLN A 66 -19.42 -0.17 11.20
N ALA A 67 -19.36 0.51 10.04
CA ALA A 67 -18.91 1.89 9.94
C ALA A 67 -19.79 2.87 10.75
N SER A 68 -21.11 2.68 10.70
CA SER A 68 -22.05 3.50 11.48
C SER A 68 -21.84 3.29 12.98
N TYR A 69 -21.63 2.06 13.40
CA TYR A 69 -21.35 1.72 14.79
C TYR A 69 -20.02 2.32 15.25
N ALA A 70 -18.95 2.08 14.49
CA ALA A 70 -17.62 2.62 14.78
C ALA A 70 -17.63 4.15 14.87
N HIS A 71 -18.34 4.84 13.96
CA HIS A 71 -18.47 6.30 13.98
C HIS A 71 -19.20 6.79 15.22
N GLY A 72 -20.20 6.07 15.71
CA GLY A 72 -20.92 6.39 16.95
C GLY A 72 -20.00 6.38 18.18
N VAL A 73 -18.96 5.56 18.19
CA VAL A 73 -17.98 5.44 19.29
C VAL A 73 -16.81 6.41 19.12
N VAL A 74 -16.25 6.50 17.92
CA VAL A 74 -15.00 7.23 17.62
C VAL A 74 -15.23 8.70 17.30
N GLY A 75 -16.33 9.00 16.61
CA GLY A 75 -16.66 10.34 16.11
C GLY A 75 -15.82 10.74 14.88
N SER A 76 -15.95 12.00 14.47
CA SER A 76 -15.32 12.54 13.27
C SER A 76 -13.87 13.04 13.47
N GLU A 77 -13.47 13.28 14.72
CA GLU A 77 -12.18 13.95 14.99
C GLU A 77 -11.00 12.99 15.10
N VAL A 78 -11.23 11.76 15.49
CA VAL A 78 -10.18 10.74 15.66
C VAL A 78 -9.99 9.97 14.36
N PRO A 79 -8.77 9.92 13.80
CA PRO A 79 -8.50 9.08 12.64
C PRO A 79 -8.68 7.60 12.97
N LEU A 80 -9.28 6.88 12.02
CA LEU A 80 -9.55 5.45 12.15
C LEU A 80 -8.73 4.66 11.13
N MET A 81 -8.16 3.55 11.58
CA MET A 81 -7.63 2.48 10.74
C MET A 81 -8.66 1.34 10.65
N ILE A 82 -8.82 0.74 9.49
CA ILE A 82 -9.52 -0.53 9.36
C ILE A 82 -8.49 -1.64 9.60
N ASP A 83 -8.80 -2.53 10.52
CA ASP A 83 -8.09 -3.78 10.74
C ASP A 83 -8.81 -4.86 9.92
N PHE A 84 -8.22 -5.21 8.78
CA PHE A 84 -8.82 -6.04 7.75
C PHE A 84 -8.15 -7.41 7.71
N GLU A 85 -8.54 -8.24 8.67
CA GLU A 85 -8.07 -9.62 8.79
C GLU A 85 -9.18 -10.55 9.31
N PRO A 86 -9.06 -11.88 9.20
CA PRO A 86 -10.09 -12.80 9.64
C PRO A 86 -10.08 -12.99 11.14
N THR A 87 -11.24 -13.32 11.69
CA THR A 87 -11.36 -13.90 13.05
C THR A 87 -11.41 -15.42 12.99
N TYR A 88 -11.02 -16.05 14.09
CA TYR A 88 -10.98 -17.49 14.21
C TYR A 88 -11.83 -17.98 15.39
N ASN A 89 -12.47 -19.12 15.20
CA ASN A 89 -13.09 -19.90 16.28
C ASN A 89 -12.01 -20.54 17.16
N SER A 90 -12.39 -20.99 18.34
CA SER A 90 -11.48 -21.68 19.27
C SER A 90 -10.86 -22.98 18.71
N ASN A 91 -11.45 -23.56 17.67
CA ASN A 91 -10.92 -24.73 16.94
C ASN A 91 -10.00 -24.37 15.76
N GLY A 92 -9.66 -23.09 15.59
CA GLY A 92 -8.76 -22.60 14.52
C GLY A 92 -9.42 -22.44 13.14
N THR A 93 -10.73 -22.69 13.01
CA THR A 93 -11.45 -22.38 11.75
C THR A 93 -11.80 -20.90 11.68
N ILE A 94 -11.86 -20.36 10.45
CA ILE A 94 -12.26 -18.96 10.25
C ILE A 94 -13.71 -18.78 10.72
N ALA A 95 -13.91 -17.80 11.61
CA ALA A 95 -15.22 -17.41 12.11
C ALA A 95 -15.83 -16.30 11.24
N SER A 96 -14.99 -15.35 10.82
CA SER A 96 -15.37 -14.26 9.92
C SER A 96 -14.20 -13.90 9.01
N ALA A 97 -14.48 -13.68 7.72
CA ALA A 97 -13.49 -13.35 6.71
C ALA A 97 -14.00 -12.14 5.90
N PRO A 98 -13.61 -10.91 6.27
CA PRO A 98 -14.04 -9.73 5.54
C PRO A 98 -13.51 -9.75 4.10
N GLN A 99 -14.32 -9.26 3.16
CA GLN A 99 -13.99 -9.13 1.76
C GLN A 99 -13.64 -7.66 1.42
N ILE A 100 -13.01 -7.44 0.28
CA ILE A 100 -12.65 -6.08 -0.17
C ILE A 100 -13.89 -5.19 -0.25
N SER A 101 -15.05 -5.73 -0.67
CA SER A 101 -16.32 -5.01 -0.67
C SER A 101 -16.75 -4.53 0.71
N ASP A 102 -16.51 -5.31 1.77
CA ASP A 102 -16.86 -4.91 3.14
C ASP A 102 -16.05 -3.68 3.57
N ALA A 103 -14.75 -3.67 3.23
CA ALA A 103 -13.88 -2.52 3.50
C ALA A 103 -14.27 -1.29 2.68
N VAL A 104 -14.63 -1.46 1.40
CA VAL A 104 -15.12 -0.37 0.53
C VAL A 104 -16.40 0.23 1.09
N ASP A 105 -17.37 -0.61 1.47
CA ASP A 105 -18.64 -0.17 2.06
C ASP A 105 -18.42 0.54 3.40
N PHE A 106 -17.50 0.03 4.22
CA PHE A 106 -17.11 0.67 5.47
C PHE A 106 -16.53 2.06 5.22
N VAL A 107 -15.54 2.19 4.34
CA VAL A 107 -14.88 3.48 4.04
C VAL A 107 -15.90 4.51 3.55
N ASN A 108 -16.71 4.14 2.56
CA ASN A 108 -17.72 5.02 1.98
C ASN A 108 -18.71 5.51 3.05
N LYS A 109 -19.22 4.58 3.85
CA LYS A 109 -20.17 4.92 4.91
C LYS A 109 -19.54 5.77 6.00
N TYR A 110 -18.35 5.39 6.50
CA TYR A 110 -17.67 6.11 7.59
C TYR A 110 -17.37 7.56 7.20
N ARG A 111 -16.88 7.77 5.97
CA ARG A 111 -16.60 9.11 5.43
C ARG A 111 -17.89 9.92 5.18
N SER A 112 -18.99 9.28 4.74
CA SER A 112 -20.29 9.97 4.60
C SER A 112 -20.84 10.52 5.91
N LEU A 113 -20.39 9.98 7.04
CA LEU A 113 -20.70 10.46 8.38
C LEU A 113 -19.71 11.53 8.90
N GLY A 114 -18.75 11.95 8.06
CA GLY A 114 -17.71 12.93 8.42
C GLY A 114 -16.48 12.31 9.11
N GLY A 115 -16.40 10.99 9.19
CA GLY A 115 -15.29 10.27 9.81
C GLY A 115 -14.03 10.27 8.93
N LYS A 116 -12.87 10.14 9.57
CA LYS A 116 -11.54 10.10 8.94
C LYS A 116 -11.03 8.66 8.93
N VAL A 117 -11.07 7.97 7.78
CA VAL A 117 -10.58 6.59 7.60
C VAL A 117 -9.76 6.50 6.33
N TYR A 118 -8.43 6.35 6.48
CA TYR A 118 -7.47 6.34 5.38
C TYR A 118 -6.38 5.27 5.54
N LEU A 119 -6.30 4.61 6.70
CA LEU A 119 -5.36 3.55 6.98
C LEU A 119 -6.07 2.19 6.90
N LEU A 120 -5.44 1.24 6.22
CA LEU A 120 -5.91 -0.13 6.04
C LEU A 120 -4.82 -1.09 6.51
N TYR A 121 -4.99 -1.71 7.68
CA TYR A 121 -4.18 -2.86 8.06
C TYR A 121 -4.70 -4.09 7.32
N LEU A 122 -3.84 -4.68 6.49
CA LEU A 122 -4.12 -5.88 5.73
C LEU A 122 -2.88 -6.76 5.73
N PRO A 123 -2.85 -7.85 6.49
CA PRO A 123 -1.72 -8.78 6.48
C PRO A 123 -1.48 -9.39 5.09
N HIS A 124 -0.23 -9.45 4.66
CA HIS A 124 0.12 -10.06 3.38
C HIS A 124 -0.39 -11.50 3.25
N TRP A 125 -0.29 -12.29 4.33
CA TRP A 125 -0.75 -13.68 4.34
C TRP A 125 -2.27 -13.79 4.11
N TYR A 126 -3.06 -12.85 4.63
CA TYR A 126 -4.51 -12.83 4.42
C TYR A 126 -4.86 -12.46 2.98
N TRP A 127 -4.21 -11.42 2.46
CA TRP A 127 -4.37 -11.04 1.06
C TRP A 127 -3.97 -12.16 0.10
N ALA A 128 -2.81 -12.81 0.33
CA ALA A 128 -2.31 -13.86 -0.55
C ALA A 128 -3.10 -15.16 -0.46
N GLY A 129 -3.49 -15.57 0.76
CA GLY A 129 -4.15 -16.84 1.03
C GLY A 129 -5.67 -16.78 0.87
N ASN A 130 -6.32 -15.85 1.55
CA ASN A 130 -7.79 -15.84 1.66
C ASN A 130 -8.47 -14.94 0.63
N LEU A 131 -7.83 -13.85 0.24
CA LEU A 131 -8.35 -12.94 -0.79
C LEU A 131 -7.85 -13.29 -2.20
N GLY A 132 -7.11 -14.41 -2.36
CA GLY A 132 -6.66 -14.92 -3.65
C GLY A 132 -5.79 -13.94 -4.44
N GLN A 133 -5.02 -13.09 -3.76
CA GLN A 133 -4.22 -12.02 -4.38
C GLN A 133 -5.06 -11.03 -5.20
N ALA A 134 -6.29 -10.79 -4.79
CA ALA A 134 -7.19 -9.88 -5.46
C ALA A 134 -6.60 -8.46 -5.57
N SER A 135 -6.96 -7.75 -6.64
CA SER A 135 -6.61 -6.33 -6.81
C SER A 135 -7.25 -5.49 -5.72
N LEU A 136 -6.46 -4.58 -5.11
CA LEU A 136 -6.94 -3.60 -4.15
C LEU A 136 -7.32 -2.26 -4.83
N ALA A 137 -7.54 -2.25 -6.14
CA ALA A 137 -7.80 -1.04 -6.93
C ALA A 137 -8.91 -0.18 -6.34
N SER A 138 -10.04 -0.76 -5.92
CA SER A 138 -11.15 -0.02 -5.32
C SER A 138 -10.78 0.67 -4.00
N LEU A 139 -9.85 0.13 -3.22
CA LEU A 139 -9.33 0.75 -2.01
C LEU A 139 -8.28 1.82 -2.32
N ILE A 140 -7.49 1.61 -3.38
CA ILE A 140 -6.57 2.62 -3.92
C ILE A 140 -7.35 3.84 -4.42
N ASP A 141 -8.44 3.63 -5.18
CA ASP A 141 -9.31 4.70 -5.69
C ASP A 141 -9.95 5.50 -4.55
N LEU A 142 -10.21 4.87 -3.41
CA LEU A 142 -10.64 5.53 -2.18
C LEU A 142 -9.48 6.21 -1.43
N GLY A 143 -8.25 6.19 -1.94
CA GLY A 143 -7.08 6.78 -1.30
C GLY A 143 -6.69 6.11 0.02
N MET A 144 -6.97 4.81 0.17
CA MET A 144 -6.54 4.06 1.35
C MET A 144 -5.04 3.81 1.30
N LEU A 145 -4.41 3.83 2.46
CA LEU A 145 -2.98 3.65 2.66
C LEU A 145 -2.73 2.32 3.39
N LEU A 146 -1.83 1.51 2.84
CA LEU A 146 -1.59 0.17 3.34
C LEU A 146 -0.70 0.17 4.60
N VAL A 147 -1.18 -0.51 5.63
CA VAL A 147 -0.41 -0.94 6.79
C VAL A 147 -0.21 -2.45 6.65
N SER A 148 1.03 -2.86 6.41
CA SER A 148 1.37 -4.29 6.28
C SER A 148 1.71 -4.91 7.63
N SER A 149 1.71 -6.24 7.70
CA SER A 149 2.36 -6.96 8.79
C SER A 149 3.30 -8.04 8.27
N ASP A 150 4.47 -8.10 8.89
CA ASP A 150 5.45 -9.15 8.72
C ASP A 150 6.32 -9.17 9.99
N TYR A 151 6.21 -10.22 10.78
CA TYR A 151 6.83 -10.29 12.11
C TYR A 151 8.29 -10.75 12.03
N THR A 152 9.07 -9.98 11.32
CA THR A 152 10.52 -10.12 11.22
C THR A 152 11.21 -8.93 11.85
N ALA A 153 12.51 -9.05 12.13
CA ALA A 153 13.27 -7.95 12.70
C ALA A 153 13.18 -6.70 11.79
N TYR A 154 12.82 -5.58 12.38
CA TYR A 154 12.69 -4.32 11.63
C TYR A 154 13.99 -3.97 10.88
N SER A 155 13.84 -3.61 9.61
CA SER A 155 14.89 -2.94 8.83
C SER A 155 14.27 -1.94 7.85
N ASN A 156 15.06 -0.98 7.37
CA ASN A 156 14.58 0.01 6.40
C ASN A 156 14.19 -0.57 5.04
N THR A 157 14.61 -1.80 4.75
CA THR A 157 14.38 -2.51 3.50
C THR A 157 13.76 -3.90 3.74
N GLY A 158 13.18 -4.13 4.93
CA GLY A 158 12.64 -5.42 5.33
C GLY A 158 11.36 -5.80 4.55
N PRO A 159 10.96 -7.08 4.66
CA PRO A 159 9.88 -7.65 3.84
C PRO A 159 8.52 -6.96 4.03
N GLY A 160 8.23 -6.42 5.21
CA GLY A 160 6.99 -5.69 5.45
C GLY A 160 6.83 -4.41 4.62
N TRP A 161 7.87 -3.94 3.91
CA TRP A 161 7.77 -2.83 2.97
C TRP A 161 7.50 -3.27 1.53
N ALA A 162 7.44 -4.58 1.27
CA ALA A 162 7.20 -5.11 -0.07
C ALA A 162 5.77 -4.78 -0.54
N PRO A 163 5.60 -4.29 -1.79
CA PRO A 163 4.28 -3.98 -2.34
C PRO A 163 3.45 -5.25 -2.59
N TYR A 164 2.14 -5.15 -2.38
CA TYR A 164 1.17 -6.17 -2.80
C TYR A 164 -0.21 -5.57 -3.09
N GLY A 165 -1.01 -6.25 -3.91
CA GLY A 165 -2.35 -5.80 -4.29
C GLY A 165 -2.38 -4.48 -5.08
N GLY A 166 -1.22 -4.00 -5.57
CA GLY A 166 -1.07 -2.68 -6.20
C GLY A 166 -0.76 -1.55 -5.22
N MET A 167 -0.59 -1.84 -3.94
CA MET A 167 -0.27 -0.87 -2.88
C MET A 167 1.13 -1.08 -2.33
N THR A 168 1.82 0.03 -2.01
CA THR A 168 3.08 0.00 -1.25
C THR A 168 2.79 0.33 0.20
N PRO A 169 3.22 -0.48 1.18
CA PRO A 169 3.01 -0.19 2.59
C PRO A 169 3.64 1.14 3.00
N VAL A 170 2.88 1.98 3.68
CA VAL A 170 3.37 3.23 4.30
C VAL A 170 3.73 3.02 5.77
N ILE A 171 3.17 1.97 6.38
CA ILE A 171 3.42 1.54 7.75
C ILE A 171 3.66 0.03 7.73
N TRP A 172 4.55 -0.43 8.60
CA TRP A 172 4.83 -1.86 8.80
C TRP A 172 4.71 -2.22 10.27
N GLN A 173 3.74 -3.09 10.61
CA GLN A 173 3.66 -3.76 11.90
C GLN A 173 4.67 -4.92 11.89
N TYR A 174 5.79 -4.74 12.61
CA TYR A 174 6.96 -5.63 12.51
C TYR A 174 7.07 -6.62 13.67
N THR A 175 6.27 -6.48 14.70
CA THR A 175 6.24 -7.40 15.86
C THR A 175 4.91 -7.32 16.61
N SER A 176 4.53 -8.43 17.22
CA SER A 176 3.40 -8.55 18.15
C SER A 176 3.83 -8.92 19.57
N THR A 177 5.14 -8.92 19.86
CA THR A 177 5.70 -9.41 21.12
C THR A 177 6.58 -8.37 21.84
N ALA A 178 6.44 -7.09 21.46
CA ALA A 178 7.18 -6.02 22.11
C ALA A 178 6.73 -5.81 23.57
N THR A 179 7.57 -5.14 24.34
CA THR A 179 7.24 -4.70 25.70
C THR A 179 7.23 -3.17 25.74
N LEU A 180 6.14 -2.59 26.19
CA LEU A 180 6.00 -1.15 26.38
C LEU A 180 5.61 -0.83 27.83
N ASN A 181 6.42 -0.06 28.53
CA ASN A 181 6.15 0.40 29.88
C ASN A 181 5.71 -0.73 30.86
N GLY A 182 6.35 -1.91 30.72
CA GLY A 182 6.11 -3.09 31.56
C GLY A 182 4.99 -4.00 31.11
N VAL A 183 4.30 -3.67 30.00
CA VAL A 183 3.26 -4.54 29.38
C VAL A 183 3.86 -5.24 28.17
N SER A 184 3.82 -6.58 28.17
CA SER A 184 4.33 -7.43 27.07
C SER A 184 3.23 -7.74 26.04
N ASN A 185 3.64 -8.32 24.92
CA ASN A 185 2.76 -8.66 23.80
C ASN A 185 2.01 -7.44 23.24
N VAL A 186 2.78 -6.41 22.97
CA VAL A 186 2.31 -5.18 22.34
C VAL A 186 2.74 -5.19 20.87
N ASP A 187 1.78 -4.93 19.99
CA ASP A 187 2.06 -4.75 18.58
C ASP A 187 2.79 -3.42 18.35
N PHE A 188 3.83 -3.47 17.51
CA PHE A 188 4.60 -2.28 17.18
C PHE A 188 4.70 -2.06 15.68
N ASN A 189 4.49 -0.81 15.32
CA ASN A 189 4.50 -0.31 13.96
C ASN A 189 5.70 0.59 13.72
N ALA A 190 6.20 0.57 12.48
CA ALA A 190 7.23 1.46 11.99
C ALA A 190 6.66 2.36 10.89
N TYR A 191 6.90 3.67 11.00
CA TYR A 191 6.53 4.68 10.02
C TYR A 191 7.75 5.52 9.65
N LYS A 192 8.12 5.58 8.36
CA LYS A 192 9.42 6.14 7.91
C LYS A 192 9.48 7.66 7.81
N ASN A 193 8.36 8.37 7.96
CA ASN A 193 8.28 9.82 7.78
C ASN A 193 8.08 10.55 9.12
N THR A 194 7.68 11.82 9.08
CA THR A 194 7.46 12.66 10.26
C THR A 194 6.08 12.45 10.88
N LEU A 195 5.88 12.92 12.12
CA LEU A 195 4.55 12.94 12.76
C LEU A 195 3.56 13.84 11.98
N ALA A 196 4.04 14.91 11.37
CA ALA A 196 3.20 15.77 10.55
C ALA A 196 2.66 15.03 9.32
N ASP A 197 3.52 14.25 8.65
CA ASP A 197 3.14 13.39 7.52
C ASP A 197 2.14 12.31 7.95
N PHE A 198 2.39 11.68 9.10
CA PHE A 198 1.46 10.68 9.64
C PHE A 198 0.07 11.28 9.90
N LYS A 199 0.01 12.46 10.53
CA LYS A 199 -1.25 13.16 10.80
C LYS A 199 -2.00 13.50 9.52
N ALA A 200 -1.29 14.00 8.51
CA ALA A 200 -1.87 14.30 7.20
C ALA A 200 -2.45 13.02 6.58
N GLN A 201 -1.67 11.96 6.49
CA GLN A 201 -2.11 10.67 5.92
C GLN A 201 -3.30 10.06 6.67
N ALA A 202 -3.24 10.02 7.99
CA ALA A 202 -4.30 9.43 8.80
C ALA A 202 -5.63 10.21 8.72
N THR A 203 -5.61 11.45 8.25
CA THR A 203 -6.78 12.32 8.10
C THR A 203 -7.18 12.60 6.65
N GLY A 204 -6.54 11.93 5.68
CA GLY A 204 -6.81 12.13 4.26
C GLY A 204 -6.21 13.40 3.67
N GLY A 205 -5.32 14.05 4.42
CA GLY A 205 -4.51 15.14 3.89
C GLY A 205 -3.40 14.60 2.99
N ALA A 206 -3.06 15.36 1.96
CA ALA A 206 -1.88 15.08 1.15
C ALA A 206 -0.63 15.14 2.05
N MET A 207 0.32 14.24 1.82
CA MET A 207 1.66 14.39 2.42
C MET A 207 2.23 15.75 2.01
N PRO A 208 3.01 16.44 2.87
CA PRO A 208 3.85 17.51 2.40
C PRO A 208 4.71 17.00 1.23
N GLY A 209 4.35 17.40 0.02
CA GLY A 209 4.95 16.88 -1.24
C GLY A 209 4.18 15.73 -1.91
N SER A 210 3.06 15.22 -1.36
CA SER A 210 2.11 14.39 -2.10
C SER A 210 1.02 15.29 -2.69
N GLU A 211 0.75 15.08 -3.96
CA GLU A 211 -0.25 15.85 -4.69
C GLU A 211 -1.66 15.31 -4.35
N PRO A 212 -2.67 16.18 -4.18
CA PRO A 212 -4.05 15.74 -3.92
C PRO A 212 -4.63 14.99 -5.12
N THR A 213 -5.61 14.14 -4.87
CA THR A 213 -6.43 13.62 -5.98
C THR A 213 -7.20 14.78 -6.61
N LEU A 214 -7.11 14.91 -7.94
CA LEU A 214 -7.79 15.96 -8.70
C LEU A 214 -8.74 15.36 -9.73
N VAL A 215 -9.87 15.99 -9.90
CA VAL A 215 -10.91 15.64 -10.88
C VAL A 215 -11.40 16.88 -11.64
N GLU A 216 -12.09 16.68 -12.76
CA GLU A 216 -12.74 17.78 -13.48
C GLU A 216 -13.63 18.60 -12.54
N GLY A 217 -13.50 19.91 -12.59
CA GLY A 217 -14.21 20.88 -11.74
C GLY A 217 -13.35 21.40 -10.57
N ASP A 218 -12.24 20.75 -10.23
CA ASP A 218 -11.33 21.24 -9.21
C ASP A 218 -10.62 22.51 -9.66
N THR A 219 -10.23 23.36 -8.67
CA THR A 219 -9.55 24.63 -8.91
C THR A 219 -8.44 24.88 -7.90
N GLY A 220 -7.47 25.74 -8.25
CA GLY A 220 -6.47 26.23 -7.33
C GLY A 220 -5.04 25.74 -7.60
N PRO A 221 -4.12 25.92 -6.63
CA PRO A 221 -2.68 25.70 -6.81
C PRO A 221 -2.28 24.27 -7.22
N ALA A 222 -3.01 23.26 -6.73
CA ALA A 222 -2.75 21.88 -7.09
C ALA A 222 -3.06 21.61 -8.59
N VAL A 223 -4.11 22.26 -9.12
CA VAL A 223 -4.44 22.18 -10.54
C VAL A 223 -3.39 22.91 -11.38
N GLN A 224 -2.87 24.06 -10.92
CA GLN A 224 -1.74 24.73 -11.59
C GLN A 224 -0.50 23.85 -11.64
N THR A 225 -0.21 23.13 -10.54
CA THR A 225 0.88 22.14 -10.51
C THR A 225 0.65 21.04 -11.54
N LEU A 226 -0.57 20.48 -11.60
CA LEU A 226 -0.96 19.47 -12.58
C LEU A 226 -0.76 19.98 -14.03
N GLN A 227 -1.31 21.13 -14.36
CA GLN A 227 -1.20 21.72 -15.70
C GLN A 227 0.27 21.96 -16.08
N THR A 228 1.06 22.49 -15.13
CA THR A 228 2.51 22.70 -15.34
C THR A 228 3.20 21.37 -15.66
N ARG A 229 2.90 20.30 -14.93
CA ARG A 229 3.51 18.98 -15.17
C ARG A 229 3.03 18.34 -16.47
N LEU A 230 1.74 18.43 -16.78
CA LEU A 230 1.22 17.97 -18.07
C LEU A 230 1.90 18.70 -19.24
N ASN A 231 2.20 19.99 -19.09
CA ASN A 231 2.92 20.76 -20.08
C ASN A 231 4.38 20.28 -20.26
N VAL A 232 5.04 19.85 -19.17
CA VAL A 232 6.36 19.19 -19.27
C VAL A 232 6.27 17.91 -20.12
N TRP A 233 5.11 17.26 -20.13
CA TRP A 233 4.81 16.08 -20.96
C TRP A 233 4.19 16.44 -22.34
N GLY A 234 4.13 17.71 -22.71
CA GLY A 234 3.74 18.19 -24.03
C GLY A 234 2.26 18.50 -24.20
N ALA A 235 1.52 18.74 -23.13
CA ALA A 235 0.09 19.00 -23.19
C ALA A 235 -0.29 20.41 -23.71
N HIS A 236 0.59 21.41 -23.54
CA HIS A 236 0.39 22.82 -23.97
C HIS A 236 -0.87 23.49 -23.37
N LEU A 237 -1.18 23.20 -22.09
CA LEU A 237 -2.29 23.80 -21.36
C LEU A 237 -1.97 25.22 -20.88
N THR A 238 -2.99 26.08 -20.78
CA THR A 238 -2.92 27.28 -19.96
C THR A 238 -2.87 26.90 -18.49
N VAL A 239 -1.92 27.46 -17.74
CA VAL A 239 -1.79 27.19 -16.29
C VAL A 239 -2.67 28.19 -15.54
N ASP A 240 -3.97 27.97 -15.57
CA ASP A 240 -5.00 28.87 -14.99
C ASP A 240 -5.51 28.38 -13.62
N GLY A 241 -5.15 27.14 -13.24
CA GLY A 241 -5.63 26.51 -12.01
C GLY A 241 -7.08 26.05 -12.09
N ASN A 242 -7.62 25.84 -13.29
CA ASN A 242 -8.96 25.30 -13.51
C ASN A 242 -8.87 23.93 -14.19
N PHE A 243 -9.37 22.88 -13.53
CA PHE A 243 -9.45 21.55 -14.11
C PHE A 243 -10.69 21.45 -15.00
N GLY A 244 -10.66 22.15 -16.14
CA GLY A 244 -11.70 22.13 -17.16
C GLY A 244 -11.52 20.98 -18.16
N PRO A 245 -12.38 20.96 -19.22
CA PRO A 245 -12.37 19.88 -20.22
C PRO A 245 -11.03 19.72 -20.95
N GLU A 246 -10.26 20.80 -21.15
CA GLU A 246 -8.93 20.73 -21.78
C GLU A 246 -7.93 20.01 -20.87
N THR A 247 -7.94 20.31 -19.57
CA THR A 247 -7.13 19.62 -18.58
C THR A 247 -7.53 18.15 -18.46
N LEU A 248 -8.82 17.83 -18.46
CA LEU A 248 -9.34 16.46 -18.48
C LEU A 248 -8.84 15.67 -19.71
N ALA A 249 -8.93 16.27 -20.88
CA ALA A 249 -8.45 15.65 -22.13
C ALA A 249 -6.94 15.35 -22.06
N ALA A 250 -6.14 16.29 -21.54
CA ALA A 250 -4.71 16.12 -21.35
C ALA A 250 -4.38 15.01 -20.31
N VAL A 251 -5.11 14.94 -19.21
CA VAL A 251 -4.97 13.87 -18.22
C VAL A 251 -5.25 12.50 -18.83
N LYS A 252 -6.36 12.34 -19.56
CA LYS A 252 -6.70 11.08 -20.23
C LYS A 252 -5.67 10.68 -21.29
N ALA A 253 -5.16 11.64 -22.06
CA ALA A 253 -4.09 11.42 -23.03
C ALA A 253 -2.80 10.95 -22.33
N PHE A 254 -2.42 11.61 -21.24
CA PHE A 254 -1.28 11.24 -20.42
C PHE A 254 -1.45 9.83 -19.82
N GLN A 255 -2.60 9.52 -19.23
CA GLN A 255 -2.92 8.19 -18.69
C GLN A 255 -2.82 7.11 -19.77
N THR A 256 -3.34 7.36 -20.96
CA THR A 256 -3.22 6.44 -22.11
C THR A 256 -1.76 6.21 -22.49
N GLN A 257 -0.96 7.29 -22.62
CA GLN A 257 0.44 7.22 -22.98
C GLN A 257 1.26 6.43 -21.95
N HIS A 258 0.91 6.57 -20.65
CA HIS A 258 1.58 5.92 -19.53
C HIS A 258 0.94 4.58 -19.12
N ARG A 259 -0.04 4.07 -19.88
CA ARG A 259 -0.74 2.79 -19.62
C ARG A 259 -1.38 2.73 -18.22
N LEU A 260 -1.85 3.86 -17.74
CA LEU A 260 -2.64 3.97 -16.52
C LEU A 260 -4.11 3.72 -16.82
N THR A 261 -4.94 3.55 -15.78
CA THR A 261 -6.39 3.59 -15.94
C THR A 261 -6.79 4.94 -16.50
N VAL A 262 -7.51 4.94 -17.64
CA VAL A 262 -7.92 6.18 -18.36
C VAL A 262 -9.27 6.64 -17.82
N ASP A 263 -9.29 7.10 -16.57
CA ASP A 263 -10.48 7.57 -15.86
C ASP A 263 -10.61 9.10 -15.82
N GLY A 264 -9.50 9.82 -16.09
CA GLY A 264 -9.44 11.27 -15.99
C GLY A 264 -9.22 11.76 -14.54
N ILE A 265 -8.97 10.85 -13.61
CA ILE A 265 -8.68 11.17 -12.20
C ILE A 265 -7.17 11.23 -11.99
N VAL A 266 -6.69 12.33 -11.43
CA VAL A 266 -5.27 12.48 -11.10
C VAL A 266 -5.04 12.00 -9.67
N GLY A 267 -5.04 10.69 -9.50
CA GLY A 267 -4.74 10.03 -8.23
C GLY A 267 -3.24 9.75 -8.06
N PRO A 268 -2.85 9.00 -6.99
CA PRO A 268 -1.45 8.72 -6.67
C PRO A 268 -0.65 8.11 -7.82
N GLN A 269 -1.23 7.22 -8.62
CA GLN A 269 -0.57 6.61 -9.77
C GLN A 269 -0.30 7.63 -10.89
N THR A 270 -1.28 8.48 -11.20
CA THR A 270 -1.14 9.54 -12.20
C THR A 270 -0.09 10.55 -11.77
N TRP A 271 -0.10 10.97 -10.49
CA TRP A 271 0.91 11.87 -9.94
C TRP A 271 2.31 11.24 -9.95
N ALA A 272 2.44 9.97 -9.57
CA ALA A 272 3.71 9.27 -9.61
C ALA A 272 4.31 9.27 -11.03
N ALA A 273 3.49 9.06 -12.06
CA ALA A 273 3.91 9.14 -13.45
C ALA A 273 4.26 10.58 -13.89
N LEU A 274 3.45 11.58 -13.51
CA LEU A 274 3.69 12.99 -13.80
C LEU A 274 4.97 13.53 -13.16
N ASN A 275 5.40 12.96 -12.02
CA ASN A 275 6.60 13.33 -11.30
C ASN A 275 7.88 12.77 -11.90
N GLN A 276 7.77 11.88 -12.88
CA GLN A 276 8.91 11.37 -13.64
C GLN A 276 9.42 12.44 -14.60
N LYS A 277 10.68 12.34 -15.00
CA LYS A 277 11.23 13.21 -16.04
C LYS A 277 10.80 12.69 -17.41
N PRO A 278 10.40 13.57 -18.36
CA PRO A 278 10.21 13.17 -19.74
C PRO A 278 11.46 12.47 -20.28
N GLY A 279 11.27 11.26 -20.83
CA GLY A 279 12.38 10.41 -21.25
C GLY A 279 12.76 9.31 -20.26
N GLU A 280 12.24 9.34 -19.02
CA GLU A 280 12.31 8.24 -18.03
C GLU A 280 10.98 7.47 -18.02
N LEU A 281 10.47 7.07 -19.20
CA LEU A 281 9.36 6.13 -19.29
C LEU A 281 9.75 4.83 -18.57
N PRO A 282 8.80 4.13 -17.93
CA PRO A 282 9.08 2.81 -17.39
C PRO A 282 9.66 1.97 -18.53
N TYR A 283 10.80 1.35 -18.26
CA TYR A 283 11.45 0.55 -19.28
C TYR A 283 10.46 -0.50 -19.80
N PRO A 284 10.36 -0.70 -21.12
CA PRO A 284 9.48 -1.72 -21.65
C PRO A 284 9.84 -3.09 -21.07
N ALA A 285 8.86 -3.96 -20.90
CA ALA A 285 9.14 -5.33 -20.50
C ALA A 285 10.11 -5.97 -21.51
N PRO A 286 11.12 -6.72 -21.05
CA PRO A 286 11.96 -7.49 -21.95
C PRO A 286 11.11 -8.41 -22.84
N THR A 287 11.45 -8.55 -24.10
CA THR A 287 10.78 -9.43 -25.07
C THR A 287 11.68 -10.60 -25.43
N GLY A 288 11.13 -11.62 -26.12
CA GLY A 288 11.91 -12.76 -26.55
C GLY A 288 12.44 -13.62 -25.39
N LEU A 289 11.75 -13.64 -24.24
CA LEU A 289 12.11 -14.42 -23.08
C LEU A 289 12.08 -15.92 -23.40
N THR A 290 13.20 -16.58 -23.19
CA THR A 290 13.35 -18.04 -23.33
C THR A 290 14.06 -18.62 -22.13
N ALA A 291 13.74 -19.85 -21.76
CA ALA A 291 14.39 -20.59 -20.69
C ALA A 291 14.53 -22.05 -21.09
N GLY A 292 15.68 -22.65 -20.81
CA GLY A 292 15.99 -24.03 -21.13
C GLY A 292 15.94 -24.97 -19.92
N PRO A 293 15.74 -26.29 -20.11
CA PRO A 293 15.42 -27.22 -19.05
C PRO A 293 16.62 -27.74 -18.23
N VAL A 294 17.86 -27.53 -18.67
CA VAL A 294 19.05 -28.03 -17.97
C VAL A 294 19.92 -26.85 -17.57
N SER A 295 20.16 -26.66 -16.27
CA SER A 295 20.76 -25.44 -15.72
C SER A 295 20.05 -24.23 -16.34
N LEU A 296 18.95 -23.78 -15.76
CA LEU A 296 17.97 -22.86 -16.33
C LEU A 296 18.62 -21.60 -16.92
N ALA A 297 19.06 -21.71 -18.19
CA ALA A 297 19.59 -20.57 -18.92
C ALA A 297 18.44 -19.71 -19.43
N VAL A 298 18.32 -18.51 -18.89
CA VAL A 298 17.31 -17.52 -19.23
C VAL A 298 17.91 -16.49 -20.16
N LYS A 299 17.25 -16.20 -21.30
CA LYS A 299 17.66 -15.19 -22.28
C LYS A 299 16.48 -14.33 -22.68
N TRP A 300 16.75 -13.08 -23.02
CA TRP A 300 15.75 -12.12 -23.49
C TRP A 300 16.37 -11.12 -24.47
N ASN A 301 15.53 -10.37 -25.16
CA ASN A 301 16.02 -9.28 -26.01
C ASN A 301 16.44 -8.08 -25.14
N PRO A 302 17.52 -7.37 -25.51
CA PRO A 302 17.92 -6.17 -24.79
C PRO A 302 16.83 -5.13 -24.78
N VAL A 303 16.59 -4.52 -23.61
CA VAL A 303 15.71 -3.36 -23.50
C VAL A 303 16.51 -2.11 -23.87
N ILE A 304 16.00 -1.39 -24.87
CA ILE A 304 16.62 -0.16 -25.38
C ILE A 304 15.78 1.04 -24.94
N VAL A 305 16.42 1.98 -24.25
CA VAL A 305 15.81 3.22 -23.79
C VAL A 305 16.63 4.39 -24.32
N ASN A 306 16.00 5.29 -25.07
CA ASN A 306 16.68 6.44 -25.70
C ASN A 306 17.89 6.02 -26.55
N GLY A 307 17.76 4.90 -27.28
CA GLY A 307 18.83 4.38 -28.16
C GLY A 307 19.98 3.67 -27.43
N LYS A 308 19.90 3.48 -26.12
CA LYS A 308 20.91 2.76 -25.32
C LYS A 308 20.31 1.55 -24.62
N ALA A 309 21.07 0.47 -24.54
CA ALA A 309 20.69 -0.67 -23.73
C ALA A 309 20.69 -0.30 -22.24
N VAL A 310 19.75 -0.87 -21.48
CA VAL A 310 19.72 -0.71 -20.02
C VAL A 310 20.96 -1.35 -19.38
N ALA A 311 21.38 -0.81 -18.24
CA ALA A 311 22.61 -1.21 -17.58
C ALA A 311 22.54 -2.61 -16.92
N SER A 312 21.37 -3.00 -16.47
CA SER A 312 21.16 -4.31 -15.82
C SER A 312 19.69 -4.73 -15.81
N TYR A 313 19.47 -5.97 -15.44
CA TYR A 313 18.15 -6.58 -15.31
C TYR A 313 18.03 -7.22 -13.93
N THR A 314 16.82 -7.48 -13.49
CA THR A 314 16.55 -8.41 -12.40
C THR A 314 15.82 -9.62 -12.97
N VAL A 315 16.24 -10.82 -12.55
CA VAL A 315 15.64 -12.09 -12.94
C VAL A 315 15.29 -12.85 -11.67
N GLU A 316 14.05 -13.26 -11.56
CA GLU A 316 13.58 -14.08 -10.44
C GLU A 316 13.00 -15.40 -10.92
N ALA A 317 13.29 -16.47 -10.17
CA ALA A 317 12.55 -17.71 -10.22
C ALA A 317 11.58 -17.76 -9.03
N VAL A 318 10.30 -17.70 -9.33
CA VAL A 318 9.22 -17.65 -8.34
C VAL A 318 8.44 -18.95 -8.38
N GLY A 319 8.30 -19.62 -7.25
CA GLY A 319 7.47 -20.81 -7.12
C GLY A 319 5.99 -20.51 -7.35
N LEU A 320 5.18 -21.54 -7.58
CA LEU A 320 3.74 -21.38 -7.78
C LEU A 320 3.00 -20.84 -6.55
N ASN A 321 3.65 -20.92 -5.38
CA ASN A 321 3.20 -20.32 -4.12
C ASN A 321 3.59 -18.83 -3.95
N GLY A 322 4.28 -18.25 -4.95
CA GLY A 322 4.74 -16.85 -4.90
C GLY A 322 6.08 -16.65 -4.20
N GLU A 323 6.71 -17.71 -3.70
CA GLU A 323 8.03 -17.62 -3.05
C GLU A 323 9.15 -17.41 -4.10
N VAL A 324 10.04 -16.46 -3.84
CA VAL A 324 11.22 -16.22 -4.67
C VAL A 324 12.33 -17.16 -4.24
N PHE A 325 12.68 -18.12 -5.11
CA PHE A 325 13.74 -19.11 -4.85
C PHE A 325 15.12 -18.59 -5.25
N VAL A 326 15.19 -17.86 -6.36
CA VAL A 326 16.45 -17.31 -6.89
C VAL A 326 16.17 -15.91 -7.41
N ARG A 327 17.09 -14.98 -7.11
CA ARG A 327 17.12 -13.64 -7.68
C ARG A 327 18.53 -13.31 -8.14
N GLU A 328 18.64 -12.89 -9.40
CA GLU A 328 19.90 -12.47 -10.03
C GLU A 328 19.77 -11.07 -10.64
N THR A 329 20.88 -10.36 -10.72
CA THR A 329 20.95 -8.99 -11.28
C THR A 329 22.01 -8.89 -12.40
N PRO A 330 21.80 -9.57 -13.55
CA PRO A 330 22.77 -9.55 -14.64
C PRO A 330 22.86 -8.19 -15.34
N THR A 331 24.06 -7.86 -15.80
CA THR A 331 24.35 -6.71 -16.68
C THR A 331 24.25 -7.07 -18.16
N THR A 332 23.94 -8.32 -18.47
CA THR A 332 23.71 -8.85 -19.83
C THR A 332 22.26 -9.28 -19.97
N ASN A 333 21.83 -9.55 -21.19
CA ASN A 333 20.49 -10.05 -21.50
C ASN A 333 20.37 -11.60 -21.40
N SER A 334 21.20 -12.20 -20.55
CA SER A 334 21.13 -13.62 -20.23
C SER A 334 21.71 -13.90 -18.85
N VAL A 335 21.21 -14.95 -18.20
CA VAL A 335 21.70 -15.46 -16.92
C VAL A 335 21.44 -16.96 -16.82
N VAL A 336 22.24 -17.67 -16.03
CA VAL A 336 21.98 -19.05 -15.65
C VAL A 336 21.53 -19.04 -14.19
N LEU A 337 20.30 -19.46 -13.94
CA LEU A 337 19.76 -19.62 -12.58
C LEU A 337 20.20 -20.98 -12.03
N SER A 338 20.78 -20.96 -10.84
CA SER A 338 21.21 -22.15 -10.09
C SER A 338 20.44 -22.29 -8.78
N GLY A 339 20.46 -23.48 -8.19
CA GLY A 339 19.78 -23.74 -6.91
C GLY A 339 18.29 -24.04 -7.03
N LEU A 340 17.77 -24.23 -8.24
CA LEU A 340 16.38 -24.64 -8.45
C LEU A 340 16.21 -26.16 -8.25
N VAL A 341 15.03 -26.56 -7.80
CA VAL A 341 14.72 -27.96 -7.51
C VAL A 341 14.23 -28.66 -8.77
N GLN A 342 14.87 -29.77 -9.14
CA GLN A 342 14.49 -30.58 -10.30
C GLN A 342 13.06 -31.13 -10.14
N GLY A 343 12.29 -31.09 -11.21
CA GLY A 343 10.87 -31.50 -11.24
C GLY A 343 9.89 -30.41 -10.77
N TRP A 344 10.38 -29.27 -10.29
CA TRP A 344 9.52 -28.18 -9.86
C TRP A 344 9.25 -27.19 -11.00
N THR A 345 8.07 -26.55 -10.92
CA THR A 345 7.66 -25.52 -11.89
C THR A 345 7.80 -24.14 -11.26
N TYR A 346 8.46 -23.24 -11.98
CA TYR A 346 8.70 -21.86 -11.59
C TYR A 346 8.13 -20.89 -12.62
N ASN A 347 7.70 -19.73 -12.17
CA ASN A 347 7.50 -18.55 -13.00
C ASN A 347 8.84 -17.80 -13.04
N ILE A 348 9.44 -17.67 -14.21
CA ILE A 348 10.64 -16.86 -14.39
C ILE A 348 10.21 -15.47 -14.80
N LEU A 349 10.57 -14.49 -14.00
CA LEU A 349 10.24 -13.07 -14.18
C LEU A 349 11.51 -12.32 -14.57
N VAL A 350 11.44 -11.44 -15.56
CA VAL A 350 12.57 -10.61 -16.01
C VAL A 350 12.12 -9.19 -16.21
N TRP A 351 12.82 -8.24 -15.60
CA TRP A 351 12.62 -6.81 -15.84
C TRP A 351 13.92 -6.03 -15.91
N ALA A 352 13.90 -4.89 -16.59
CA ALA A 352 15.02 -3.97 -16.69
C ALA A 352 15.14 -3.08 -15.46
N ASN A 353 16.35 -2.92 -14.93
CA ASN A 353 16.63 -2.08 -13.76
C ASN A 353 16.92 -0.62 -14.18
N GLY A 354 16.65 0.31 -13.26
CA GLY A 354 16.93 1.75 -13.44
C GLY A 354 15.72 2.57 -13.91
N GLY A 355 14.57 1.91 -14.13
CA GLY A 355 13.29 2.57 -14.30
C GLY A 355 12.62 2.85 -12.95
N PRO A 356 11.68 3.81 -12.88
CA PRO A 356 10.92 4.06 -11.66
C PRO A 356 9.91 2.94 -11.41
N VAL A 357 9.79 2.56 -10.16
CA VAL A 357 8.78 1.71 -9.50
C VAL A 357 8.12 0.61 -10.36
N ALA A 358 8.38 -0.65 -9.99
CA ALA A 358 7.76 -1.88 -10.53
C ALA A 358 7.66 -1.90 -12.08
N PRO A 359 8.79 -2.06 -12.78
CA PRO A 359 8.77 -2.10 -14.24
C PRO A 359 7.96 -3.29 -14.72
N PRO A 360 7.25 -3.19 -15.86
CA PRO A 360 6.60 -4.32 -16.48
C PRO A 360 7.63 -5.43 -16.73
N HIS A 361 7.30 -6.64 -16.38
CA HIS A 361 8.18 -7.81 -16.52
C HIS A 361 7.71 -8.74 -17.63
N ALA A 362 8.65 -9.41 -18.27
CA ALA A 362 8.36 -10.60 -19.05
C ALA A 362 8.28 -11.80 -18.11
N SER A 363 7.41 -12.75 -18.39
CA SER A 363 7.29 -13.98 -17.61
C SER A 363 7.20 -15.21 -18.50
N ILE A 364 7.79 -16.31 -18.04
CA ILE A 364 7.66 -17.63 -18.65
C ILE A 364 7.60 -18.70 -17.56
N LYS A 365 6.72 -19.67 -17.73
CA LYS A 365 6.62 -20.81 -16.82
C LYS A 365 7.54 -21.94 -17.30
N VAL A 366 8.38 -22.45 -16.41
CA VAL A 366 9.36 -23.50 -16.71
C VAL A 366 9.34 -24.57 -15.63
N THR A 367 9.41 -25.84 -16.03
CA THR A 367 9.68 -26.96 -15.13
C THR A 367 11.16 -27.34 -15.29
N VAL A 368 11.90 -27.36 -14.19
CA VAL A 368 13.35 -27.62 -14.16
C VAL A 368 13.65 -29.09 -14.07
#